data_e059371bba59bad986819c9937e57e7f
#
_entry.id   e059371bba59bad986819c9937e57e7f
#
_cell.length_a   1.000
_cell.length_b   1.000
_cell.length_c   1.000
_cell.angle_alpha   90.00
_cell.angle_beta   90.00
_cell.angle_gamma   90.00
#
_symmetry.space_group_name_H-M   'P 1'
#
loop_
_entity.id
_entity.type
_entity.pdbx_description
1 polymer ?
#
loop_
_entity_poly.entity_id
_entity_poly.type
_entity_poly.pdbx_seq_one_letter_code
_entity_poly.pdbx_strand_id
1 'polypeptide(L)'
;MLFFPNATVYVSALTTTKNAEGTKIKKYDFENSLENFRADVQPNVLSREQIELYGLTAKTADTKKCFCDIASGSFMKIGNRAKVVYDDATTEYYNVQPVNSWRFHKEFLLIPVENENA
;
A
#
# COMPACT_ATOMS: atom_id res chain seq x y z
N MET A 1 -10.61 14.64 12.63
CA MET A 1 -9.81 13.45 13.01
C MET A 1 -8.41 13.89 13.35
N LEU A 2 -7.90 13.45 14.50
CA LEU A 2 -6.50 13.64 14.82
C LEU A 2 -5.64 12.65 14.04
N PHE A 3 -4.57 13.16 13.47
CA PHE A 3 -3.69 12.39 12.59
C PHE A 3 -2.31 12.26 13.27
N PHE A 4 -1.92 11.01 13.55
CA PHE A 4 -0.65 10.70 14.22
C PHE A 4 0.19 9.80 13.32
N PRO A 5 1.04 10.38 12.44
CA PRO A 5 1.86 9.59 11.54
C PRO A 5 2.84 8.69 12.30
N ASN A 6 2.91 7.42 11.91
CA ASN A 6 3.83 6.43 12.49
C ASN A 6 4.68 5.74 11.44
N ALA A 7 4.52 6.11 10.17
CA ALA A 7 5.21 5.47 9.06
C ALA A 7 5.39 6.43 7.89
N THR A 8 6.35 6.12 7.02
CA THR A 8 6.51 6.74 5.71
C THR A 8 6.09 5.74 4.65
N VAL A 9 5.24 6.17 3.73
CA VAL A 9 4.71 5.34 2.64
C VAL A 9 5.36 5.77 1.33
N TYR A 10 5.93 4.82 0.61
CA TYR A 10 6.47 4.99 -0.75
C TYR A 10 5.56 4.24 -1.71
N VAL A 11 5.19 4.86 -2.82
CA VAL A 11 4.27 4.27 -3.79
C VAL A 11 5.00 4.02 -5.11
N SER A 12 4.84 2.83 -5.66
CA SER A 12 5.39 2.46 -6.97
C SER A 12 4.32 1.87 -7.86
N ALA A 13 4.37 2.22 -9.14
CA ALA A 13 3.60 1.54 -10.16
C ALA A 13 4.33 0.30 -10.65
N LEU A 14 3.57 -0.66 -11.18
CA LEU A 14 4.14 -1.84 -11.83
C LEU A 14 4.78 -1.42 -13.15
N THR A 15 6.09 -1.65 -13.28
CA THR A 15 6.83 -1.35 -14.50
C THR A 15 7.17 -2.62 -15.25
N THR A 16 7.22 -2.55 -16.58
CA THR A 16 7.59 -3.67 -17.43
C THR A 16 8.91 -3.36 -18.12
N THR A 17 9.90 -4.24 -17.94
CA THR A 17 11.18 -4.17 -18.61
C THR A 17 11.42 -5.44 -19.39
N LYS A 18 12.33 -5.40 -20.39
CA LYS A 18 12.78 -6.62 -21.07
C LYS A 18 14.18 -6.97 -20.60
N ASN A 19 14.42 -8.25 -20.30
CA ASN A 19 15.78 -8.73 -20.01
C ASN A 19 16.58 -8.91 -21.30
N ALA A 20 17.83 -9.34 -21.19
CA ALA A 20 18.71 -9.56 -22.34
C ALA A 20 18.19 -10.63 -23.32
N GLU A 21 17.31 -11.52 -22.86
CA GLU A 21 16.69 -12.58 -23.65
C GLU A 21 15.37 -12.16 -24.30
N GLY A 22 14.94 -10.90 -24.08
CA GLY A 22 13.70 -10.37 -24.60
C GLY A 22 12.46 -10.74 -23.80
N THR A 23 12.61 -11.41 -22.66
CA THR A 23 11.50 -11.75 -21.76
C THR A 23 11.05 -10.51 -21.01
N LYS A 24 9.74 -10.27 -20.99
CA LYS A 24 9.17 -9.15 -20.22
C LYS A 24 9.20 -9.48 -18.75
N ILE A 25 9.78 -8.57 -17.96
CA ILE A 25 9.82 -8.64 -16.49
C ILE A 25 9.00 -7.49 -15.94
N LYS A 26 8.04 -7.81 -15.06
CA LYS A 26 7.24 -6.81 -14.35
C LYS A 26 7.76 -6.69 -12.93
N LYS A 27 8.04 -5.47 -12.50
CA LYS A 27 8.49 -5.20 -11.13
C LYS A 27 8.06 -3.82 -10.65
N TYR A 28 8.05 -3.65 -9.33
CA TYR A 28 7.88 -2.36 -8.69
C TYR A 28 9.25 -1.76 -8.39
N ASP A 29 9.38 -0.46 -8.59
CA ASP A 29 10.63 0.28 -8.38
C ASP A 29 10.41 1.35 -7.32
N PHE A 30 10.82 1.05 -6.08
CA PHE A 30 10.67 1.97 -4.94
C PHE A 30 11.84 2.96 -4.83
N GLU A 31 12.94 2.77 -5.56
CA GLU A 31 14.02 3.75 -5.65
C GLU A 31 13.56 5.00 -6.41
N ASN A 32 12.68 4.80 -7.39
CA ASN A 32 12.04 5.86 -8.16
C ASN A 32 10.54 5.90 -7.86
N SER A 33 10.18 5.94 -6.59
CA SER A 33 8.78 5.98 -6.17
C SER A 33 8.04 7.18 -6.76
N LEU A 34 6.75 7.00 -7.08
CA LEU A 34 5.90 8.04 -7.63
C LEU A 34 5.63 9.15 -6.62
N GLU A 35 5.51 8.76 -5.35
CA GLU A 35 5.35 9.69 -4.23
C GLU A 35 5.82 9.03 -2.94
N ASN A 36 6.07 9.86 -1.93
CA ASN A 36 6.23 9.41 -0.56
C ASN A 36 5.54 10.41 0.37
N PHE A 37 5.03 9.91 1.48
CA PHE A 37 4.33 10.75 2.45
C PHE A 37 4.30 10.08 3.82
N ARG A 38 4.09 10.88 4.85
CA ARG A 38 3.87 10.38 6.22
C ARG A 38 2.43 9.93 6.35
N ALA A 39 2.21 8.83 7.03
CA ALA A 39 0.88 8.24 7.21
C ALA A 39 0.71 7.65 8.60
N ASP A 40 -0.56 7.56 9.01
CA ASP A 40 -0.98 6.82 10.19
C ASP A 40 -1.45 5.44 9.69
N VAL A 41 -0.65 4.41 9.97
CA VAL A 41 -0.92 3.03 9.55
C VAL A 41 -1.31 2.22 10.78
N GLN A 42 -2.53 1.69 10.78
CA GLN A 42 -3.13 1.00 11.91
C GLN A 42 -3.55 -0.43 11.52
N PRO A 43 -3.51 -1.38 12.46
CA PRO A 43 -4.09 -2.70 12.25
C PRO A 43 -5.58 -2.59 11.89
N ASN A 44 -6.02 -3.42 10.98
CA ASN A 44 -7.42 -3.50 10.58
C ASN A 44 -7.87 -4.96 10.62
N VAL A 45 -8.90 -5.24 11.41
CA VAL A 45 -9.50 -6.57 11.48
C VAL A 45 -10.68 -6.60 10.52
N LEU A 46 -10.58 -7.43 9.48
CA LEU A 46 -11.67 -7.62 8.53
C LEU A 46 -12.66 -8.65 9.05
N SER A 47 -13.96 -8.43 8.80
CA SER A 47 -14.98 -9.44 9.01
C SER A 47 -14.81 -10.56 7.97
N ARG A 48 -15.40 -11.72 8.25
CA ARG A 48 -15.40 -12.84 7.30
C ARG A 48 -15.99 -12.44 5.96
N GLU A 49 -17.06 -11.64 5.97
CA GLU A 49 -17.72 -11.14 4.75
C GLU A 49 -16.79 -10.23 3.93
N GLN A 50 -16.02 -9.38 4.59
CA GLN A 50 -15.05 -8.50 3.94
C GLN A 50 -13.89 -9.30 3.33
N ILE A 51 -13.42 -10.34 4.03
CA ILE A 51 -12.38 -11.24 3.52
C ILE A 51 -12.85 -11.91 2.23
N GLU A 52 -14.08 -12.42 2.21
CA GLU A 52 -14.68 -13.03 1.02
C GLU A 52 -14.88 -12.01 -0.10
N LEU A 53 -15.38 -10.81 0.23
CA LEU A 53 -15.61 -9.73 -0.73
C LEU A 53 -14.33 -9.30 -1.46
N TYR A 54 -13.21 -9.21 -0.75
CA TYR A 54 -11.92 -8.84 -1.34
C TYR A 54 -11.16 -10.02 -1.93
N GLY A 55 -11.68 -11.24 -1.84
CA GLY A 55 -11.01 -12.44 -2.33
C GLY A 55 -9.74 -12.79 -1.55
N LEU A 56 -9.66 -12.40 -0.28
CA LEU A 56 -8.49 -12.62 0.55
C LEU A 56 -8.47 -14.02 1.15
N THR A 57 -7.27 -14.55 1.36
CA THR A 57 -7.05 -15.77 2.14
C THR A 57 -6.82 -15.41 3.61
N ALA A 58 -6.85 -16.39 4.49
CA ALA A 58 -6.53 -16.19 5.90
C ALA A 58 -5.13 -15.57 6.09
N LYS A 59 -4.17 -15.90 5.21
CA LYS A 59 -2.82 -15.36 5.23
C LYS A 59 -2.77 -13.86 4.88
N THR A 60 -3.63 -13.40 3.98
CA THR A 60 -3.68 -12.00 3.52
C THR A 60 -4.73 -11.17 4.25
N ALA A 61 -5.42 -11.74 5.23
CA ALA A 61 -6.42 -11.04 6.03
C ALA A 61 -5.83 -10.08 7.07
N ASP A 62 -4.50 -10.12 7.31
CA ASP A 62 -3.81 -9.19 8.21
C ASP A 62 -3.57 -7.84 7.52
N THR A 63 -4.67 -7.16 7.24
CA THR A 63 -4.65 -5.88 6.54
C THR A 63 -4.39 -4.72 7.49
N LYS A 64 -4.01 -3.58 6.91
CA LYS A 64 -3.82 -2.32 7.66
C LYS A 64 -4.71 -1.25 7.07
N LYS A 65 -5.07 -0.28 7.90
CA LYS A 65 -5.67 0.99 7.44
C LYS A 65 -4.59 2.04 7.36
N CYS A 66 -4.58 2.80 6.27
CA CYS A 66 -3.66 3.90 6.07
C CYS A 66 -4.44 5.21 5.97
N PHE A 67 -4.12 6.15 6.85
CA PHE A 67 -4.71 7.49 6.84
C PHE A 67 -3.63 8.50 6.50
N CYS A 68 -3.91 9.38 5.56
CA CYS A 68 -2.98 10.45 5.17
C CYS A 68 -3.74 11.74 4.87
N ASP A 69 -2.98 12.83 4.71
CA ASP A 69 -3.53 14.13 4.32
C ASP A 69 -4.27 14.05 2.99
N ILE A 70 -5.26 14.92 2.81
CA ILE A 70 -5.99 15.03 1.54
C ILE A 70 -5.07 15.41 0.37
N ALA A 71 -3.96 16.10 0.64
CA ALA A 71 -2.98 16.49 -0.37
C ALA A 71 -2.02 15.35 -0.75
N SER A 72 -2.02 14.25 0.00
CA SER A 72 -1.15 13.08 -0.21
C SER A 72 -1.94 11.92 -0.80
N GLY A 73 -1.24 10.88 -1.23
CA GLY A 73 -1.88 9.63 -1.67
C GLY A 73 -2.46 9.70 -3.08
N SER A 74 -2.01 10.63 -3.92
CA SER A 74 -2.52 10.77 -5.30
C SER A 74 -2.26 9.53 -6.17
N PHE A 75 -1.20 8.78 -5.86
CA PHE A 75 -0.83 7.55 -6.56
C PHE A 75 -1.23 6.27 -5.82
N MET A 76 -1.96 6.40 -4.72
CA MET A 76 -2.51 5.27 -3.97
C MET A 76 -3.74 4.71 -4.70
N LYS A 77 -3.48 3.92 -5.73
CA LYS A 77 -4.51 3.36 -6.63
C LYS A 77 -4.36 1.85 -6.73
N ILE A 78 -5.45 1.17 -7.11
CA ILE A 78 -5.43 -0.27 -7.41
C ILE A 78 -4.39 -0.52 -8.52
N GLY A 79 -3.55 -1.54 -8.33
CA GLY A 79 -2.46 -1.88 -9.24
C GLY A 79 -1.11 -1.31 -8.83
N ASN A 80 -1.09 -0.25 -8.02
CA ASN A 80 0.13 0.27 -7.44
C ASN A 80 0.43 -0.44 -6.12
N ARG A 81 1.69 -0.41 -5.71
CA ARG A 81 2.13 -1.05 -4.47
C ARG A 81 2.70 -0.01 -3.52
N ALA A 82 2.46 -0.20 -2.23
CA ALA A 82 2.99 0.64 -1.18
C ALA A 82 4.10 -0.10 -0.42
N LYS A 83 5.22 0.60 -0.22
CA LYS A 83 6.27 0.19 0.72
C LYS A 83 6.10 1.06 1.96
N VAL A 84 5.84 0.44 3.09
CA VAL A 84 5.64 1.14 4.36
C VAL A 84 6.85 0.93 5.25
N VAL A 85 7.52 2.02 5.60
CA VAL A 85 8.64 2.02 6.54
C VAL A 85 8.14 2.65 7.83
N TYR A 86 7.96 1.82 8.85
CA TYR A 86 7.51 2.28 10.17
C TYR A 86 8.63 3.00 10.92
N ASP A 87 8.27 3.81 11.89
CA ASP A 87 9.24 4.59 12.68
C ASP A 87 10.19 3.70 13.49
N ASP A 88 9.84 2.45 13.73
CA ASP A 88 10.72 1.44 14.34
C ASP A 88 11.68 0.78 13.32
N ALA A 89 11.75 1.28 12.09
CA ALA A 89 12.52 0.77 10.97
C ALA A 89 12.03 -0.55 10.35
N THR A 90 10.89 -1.06 10.77
CA THR A 90 10.25 -2.22 10.13
C THR A 90 9.72 -1.81 8.75
N THR A 91 9.96 -2.64 7.74
CA THR A 91 9.49 -2.40 6.38
C THR A 91 8.55 -3.51 5.93
N GLU A 92 7.41 -3.13 5.37
CA GLU A 92 6.42 -4.06 4.84
C GLU A 92 5.90 -3.56 3.50
N TYR A 93 5.40 -4.47 2.67
CA TYR A 93 4.87 -4.19 1.34
C TYR A 93 3.40 -4.54 1.26
N TYR A 94 2.63 -3.71 0.57
CA TYR A 94 1.18 -3.86 0.49
C TYR A 94 0.65 -3.55 -0.90
N ASN A 95 -0.41 -4.26 -1.30
CA ASN A 95 -1.29 -3.80 -2.37
C ASN A 95 -2.25 -2.76 -1.81
N VAL A 96 -2.64 -1.82 -2.64
CA VAL A 96 -3.45 -0.67 -2.23
C VAL A 96 -4.89 -0.84 -2.70
N GLN A 97 -5.83 -0.60 -1.78
CA GLN A 97 -7.26 -0.55 -2.07
C GLN A 97 -7.81 0.77 -1.55
N PRO A 98 -8.16 1.74 -2.41
CA PRO A 98 -8.79 2.98 -1.96
C PRO A 98 -10.13 2.70 -1.28
N VAL A 99 -10.39 3.36 -0.16
CA VAL A 99 -11.63 3.17 0.61
C VAL A 99 -12.44 4.46 0.58
N ASN A 100 -11.90 5.54 1.16
CA ASN A 100 -12.61 6.80 1.30
C ASN A 100 -11.70 8.00 1.11
N SER A 101 -12.29 9.08 0.60
CA SER A 101 -11.67 10.41 0.62
C SER A 101 -12.59 11.30 1.46
N TRP A 102 -12.10 11.72 2.62
CA TRP A 102 -12.81 12.60 3.54
C TRP A 102 -12.44 14.04 3.23
N ARG A 103 -13.08 14.98 3.92
CA ARG A 103 -12.85 16.40 3.67
C ARG A 103 -11.38 16.83 3.89
N PHE A 104 -10.71 16.26 4.90
CA PHE A 104 -9.35 16.64 5.31
C PHE A 104 -8.34 15.50 5.28
N HIS A 105 -8.76 14.28 4.95
CA HIS A 105 -7.87 13.12 4.92
C HIS A 105 -8.39 12.05 3.96
N LYS A 106 -7.50 11.13 3.61
CA LYS A 106 -7.82 9.94 2.80
C LYS A 106 -7.60 8.67 3.60
N GLU A 107 -8.39 7.64 3.30
CA GLU A 107 -8.27 6.33 3.91
C GLU A 107 -8.04 5.28 2.84
N PHE A 108 -7.06 4.41 3.06
CA PHE A 108 -6.74 3.28 2.20
C PHE A 108 -6.68 2.00 2.99
N LEU A 109 -7.05 0.89 2.34
CA LEU A 109 -6.82 -0.45 2.84
C LEU A 109 -5.50 -0.96 2.26
N LEU A 110 -4.63 -1.47 3.12
CA LEU A 110 -3.34 -2.05 2.73
C LEU A 110 -3.42 -3.56 2.92
N ILE A 111 -3.23 -4.29 1.83
CA ILE A 111 -3.29 -5.76 1.82
C ILE A 111 -1.86 -6.30 1.73
N PRO A 112 -1.37 -7.04 2.75
CA PRO A 112 0.03 -7.42 2.80
C PRO A 112 0.44 -8.37 1.67
N VAL A 113 1.67 -8.18 1.19
CA VAL A 113 2.36 -9.08 0.26
C VAL A 113 3.70 -9.48 0.85
N GLU A 114 4.25 -10.61 0.41
CA GLU A 114 5.46 -11.18 1.03
C GLU A 114 6.72 -10.33 0.81
N ASN A 115 6.84 -9.71 -0.37
CA ASN A 115 7.99 -8.87 -0.71
C ASN A 115 7.56 -7.86 -1.79
N GLU A 116 8.49 -6.98 -2.20
CA GLU A 116 8.18 -5.89 -3.13
C GLU A 116 7.66 -6.35 -4.50
N ASN A 117 8.00 -7.57 -4.93
CA ASN A 117 7.63 -8.11 -6.24
C ASN A 117 6.78 -9.39 -6.16
N ALA A 118 6.19 -9.64 -5.01
CA ALA A 118 5.33 -10.81 -4.82
C ALA A 118 4.02 -10.73 -5.62
#